data_7bf0b7638f9329918b7560f89165679a
#
_entry.id   7bf0b7638f9329918b7560f89165679a
#
_cell.length_a   1.000
_cell.length_b   1.000
_cell.length_c   1.000
_cell.angle_alpha   90.00
_cell.angle_beta   90.00
_cell.angle_gamma   90.00
#
_symmetry.space_group_name_H-M   'P 1'
#
loop_
_entity.id
_entity.type
_entity.pdbx_description
1 polymer ?
#
loop_
_entity_poly.entity_id
_entity_poly.type
_entity_poly.pdbx_seq_one_letter_code
_entity_poly.pdbx_strand_id
1 'polypeptide(L)'
;MWFKHLQLYRFTRPFEHTADSLEKMLQSHLFTPCGNQDMSKFGWVSPLGRHAEVLVHEAQGQLLLCARKEEKMLPASVIKDTLQDKIDEMEAAQGRALKKKEKEALKEEILHTLLPRAFTRSSQTFLWINPTEKYLVVDAGSAKKADDVLSLLRKCTGSLPVVPFALQNPPEI
;
A
#
# COMPACT_ATOMS: atom_id res chain seq x y z
N MET A 1 -4.40 -10.84 18.86
CA MET A 1 -3.57 -10.25 17.80
C MET A 1 -2.62 -9.24 18.41
N TRP A 2 -1.34 -9.29 18.06
CA TRP A 2 -0.31 -8.40 18.61
C TRP A 2 0.32 -7.59 17.51
N PHE A 3 0.40 -6.26 17.67
CA PHE A 3 1.17 -5.41 16.80
C PHE A 3 2.66 -5.65 17.05
N LYS A 4 3.43 -5.78 15.97
CA LYS A 4 4.87 -6.08 16.04
C LYS A 4 5.73 -4.83 15.96
N HIS A 5 5.30 -3.87 15.17
CA HIS A 5 6.03 -2.63 14.89
C HIS A 5 5.06 -1.47 14.95
N LEU A 6 5.28 -0.56 15.87
CA LEU A 6 4.36 0.54 16.10
C LEU A 6 4.87 1.83 15.44
N GLN A 7 4.06 2.37 14.54
CA GLN A 7 4.18 3.75 14.08
C GLN A 7 3.02 4.52 14.70
N LEU A 8 3.33 5.41 15.63
CA LEU A 8 2.35 6.12 16.43
C LEU A 8 2.13 7.53 15.90
N TYR A 9 0.87 7.91 15.76
CA TYR A 9 0.42 9.24 15.32
C TYR A 9 -0.59 9.81 16.31
N ARG A 10 -0.62 11.13 16.44
CA ARG A 10 -1.65 11.83 17.20
C ARG A 10 -2.55 12.63 16.27
N PHE A 11 -3.82 12.72 16.62
CA PHE A 11 -4.76 13.60 15.94
C PHE A 11 -4.55 15.05 16.37
N THR A 12 -4.46 15.95 15.42
CA THR A 12 -4.41 17.41 15.66
C THR A 12 -5.79 18.01 15.82
N ARG A 13 -6.80 17.31 15.33
CA ARG A 13 -8.23 17.63 15.47
C ARG A 13 -9.00 16.34 15.81
N PRO A 14 -10.21 16.43 16.41
CA PRO A 14 -11.01 15.26 16.72
C PRO A 14 -11.29 14.42 15.48
N PHE A 15 -11.23 13.09 15.63
CA PHE A 15 -11.67 12.14 14.61
C PHE A 15 -13.19 11.95 14.74
N GLU A 16 -13.95 12.52 13.81
CA GLU A 16 -15.40 12.65 13.91
C GLU A 16 -16.17 11.50 13.24
N HIS A 17 -15.48 10.56 12.60
CA HIS A 17 -16.12 9.45 11.92
C HIS A 17 -16.49 8.34 12.90
N THR A 18 -17.71 7.82 12.75
CA THR A 18 -18.17 6.62 13.46
C THR A 18 -17.72 5.36 12.71
N ALA A 19 -17.82 4.19 13.35
CA ALA A 19 -17.57 2.92 12.70
C ALA A 19 -18.41 2.74 11.44
N ASP A 20 -19.70 3.07 11.50
CA ASP A 20 -20.64 2.95 10.35
C ASP A 20 -20.31 3.91 9.21
N SER A 21 -19.97 5.17 9.53
CA SER A 21 -19.60 6.16 8.51
C SER A 21 -18.27 5.80 7.86
N LEU A 22 -17.30 5.34 8.64
CA LEU A 22 -16.00 4.90 8.15
C LEU A 22 -16.13 3.63 7.29
N GLU A 23 -16.94 2.68 7.70
CA GLU A 23 -17.26 1.47 6.91
C GLU A 23 -17.72 1.81 5.50
N LYS A 24 -18.64 2.76 5.38
CA LYS A 24 -19.14 3.24 4.07
C LYS A 24 -18.05 3.93 3.24
N MET A 25 -17.22 4.73 3.88
CA MET A 25 -16.11 5.42 3.20
C MET A 25 -15.07 4.46 2.67
N LEU A 26 -14.74 3.41 3.41
CA LEU A 26 -13.75 2.41 3.01
C LEU A 26 -14.21 1.56 1.83
N GLN A 27 -15.52 1.45 1.57
CA GLN A 27 -16.07 0.71 0.44
C GLN A 27 -15.58 1.23 -0.92
N SER A 28 -15.23 2.50 -1.02
CA SER A 28 -14.71 3.10 -2.26
C SER A 28 -13.32 2.59 -2.65
N HIS A 29 -12.57 1.99 -1.73
CA HIS A 29 -11.20 1.52 -1.92
C HIS A 29 -11.00 0.10 -1.38
N LEU A 30 -11.94 -0.80 -1.70
CA LEU A 30 -11.81 -2.21 -1.38
C LEU A 30 -10.60 -2.83 -2.11
N PHE A 31 -9.93 -3.74 -1.42
CA PHE A 31 -8.88 -4.53 -2.05
C PHE A 31 -9.45 -5.43 -3.14
N THR A 32 -8.79 -5.44 -4.28
CA THR A 32 -8.99 -6.41 -5.35
C THR A 32 -7.65 -7.04 -5.73
N PRO A 33 -7.60 -8.34 -6.03
CA PRO A 33 -6.35 -8.98 -6.47
C PRO A 33 -5.78 -8.35 -7.73
N CYS A 34 -4.47 -8.48 -7.92
CA CYS A 34 -3.82 -8.07 -9.16
C CYS A 34 -4.41 -8.80 -10.37
N GLY A 35 -4.79 -8.06 -11.40
CA GLY A 35 -5.05 -8.59 -12.72
C GLY A 35 -3.75 -8.89 -13.47
N ASN A 36 -3.89 -9.37 -14.73
CA ASN A 36 -2.74 -9.77 -15.54
C ASN A 36 -1.74 -8.65 -15.80
N GLN A 37 -2.21 -7.41 -15.91
CA GLN A 37 -1.37 -6.25 -16.22
C GLN A 37 -1.15 -5.30 -15.03
N ASP A 38 -1.61 -5.68 -13.84
CA ASP A 38 -1.38 -4.89 -12.63
C ASP A 38 -0.02 -5.21 -12.02
N MET A 39 0.77 -4.18 -11.72
CA MET A 39 2.00 -4.30 -10.93
C MET A 39 1.71 -4.51 -9.46
N SER A 40 0.73 -3.80 -8.94
CA SER A 40 0.29 -3.88 -7.54
C SER A 40 -1.17 -3.46 -7.38
N LYS A 41 -1.78 -3.94 -6.31
CA LYS A 41 -3.10 -3.50 -5.83
C LYS A 41 -3.02 -3.23 -4.34
N PHE A 42 -3.73 -2.21 -3.90
CA PHE A 42 -3.77 -1.80 -2.51
C PHE A 42 -5.19 -1.37 -2.12
N GLY A 43 -5.72 -1.91 -1.05
CA GLY A 43 -7.08 -1.61 -0.63
C GLY A 43 -7.41 -2.18 0.75
N TRP A 44 -8.63 -1.94 1.19
CA TRP A 44 -9.13 -2.36 2.49
C TRP A 44 -9.66 -3.79 2.45
N VAL A 45 -9.36 -4.54 3.50
CA VAL A 45 -9.91 -5.88 3.77
C VAL A 45 -10.41 -5.92 5.21
N SER A 46 -11.18 -6.95 5.54
CA SER A 46 -11.62 -7.12 6.93
C SER A 46 -10.44 -7.40 7.86
N PRO A 47 -10.38 -6.72 9.03
CA PRO A 47 -9.39 -7.03 10.06
C PRO A 47 -9.68 -8.36 10.78
N LEU A 48 -10.87 -8.93 10.60
CA LEU A 48 -11.32 -10.16 11.27
C LEU A 48 -11.03 -11.45 10.47
N GLY A 49 -10.41 -11.33 9.31
CA GLY A 49 -9.99 -12.47 8.49
C GLY A 49 -10.72 -12.57 7.14
N ARG A 50 -10.37 -13.60 6.38
CA ARG A 50 -10.77 -13.75 4.96
C ARG A 50 -12.27 -13.89 4.71
N HIS A 51 -13.00 -14.39 5.70
CA HIS A 51 -14.43 -14.68 5.56
C HIS A 51 -15.33 -13.63 6.18
N ALA A 52 -14.75 -12.59 6.76
CA ALA A 52 -15.49 -11.47 7.30
C ALA A 52 -15.63 -10.37 6.26
N GLU A 53 -16.78 -9.73 6.24
CA GLU A 53 -17.11 -8.66 5.28
C GLU A 53 -16.93 -7.25 5.88
N VAL A 54 -16.94 -7.16 7.20
CA VAL A 54 -16.81 -5.89 7.94
C VAL A 54 -15.40 -5.34 7.79
N LEU A 55 -15.28 -4.10 7.32
CA LEU A 55 -13.99 -3.41 7.13
C LEU A 55 -13.51 -2.69 8.39
N VAL A 56 -14.43 -2.30 9.26
CA VAL A 56 -14.15 -1.60 10.52
C VAL A 56 -14.65 -2.44 11.67
N HIS A 57 -13.73 -2.95 12.48
CA HIS A 57 -14.09 -3.63 13.73
C HIS A 57 -14.05 -2.62 14.87
N GLU A 58 -15.18 -2.42 15.53
CA GLU A 58 -15.29 -1.55 16.69
C GLU A 58 -15.32 -2.37 17.97
N ALA A 59 -14.50 -1.97 18.91
CA ALA A 59 -14.51 -2.51 20.29
C ALA A 59 -14.20 -1.40 21.27
N GLN A 60 -15.10 -1.19 22.22
CA GLN A 60 -14.96 -0.17 23.29
C GLN A 60 -14.66 1.24 22.75
N GLY A 61 -15.31 1.63 21.65
CA GLY A 61 -15.11 2.92 21.01
C GLY A 61 -13.81 3.04 20.19
N GLN A 62 -13.03 1.97 20.08
CA GLN A 62 -11.81 1.92 19.30
C GLN A 62 -12.07 1.19 17.98
N LEU A 63 -11.36 1.59 16.92
CA LEU A 63 -11.56 1.11 15.57
C LEU A 63 -10.32 0.37 15.06
N LEU A 64 -10.51 -0.83 14.53
CA LEU A 64 -9.47 -1.63 13.91
C LEU A 64 -9.76 -1.77 12.42
N LEU A 65 -8.76 -1.46 11.60
CA LEU A 65 -8.80 -1.57 10.13
C LEU A 65 -7.63 -2.42 9.65
N CYS A 66 -7.76 -2.96 8.43
CA CYS A 66 -6.68 -3.68 7.78
C CYS A 66 -6.59 -3.30 6.30
N ALA A 67 -5.41 -2.89 5.87
CA ALA A 67 -5.09 -2.69 4.47
C ALA A 67 -4.29 -3.88 3.94
N ARG A 68 -4.60 -4.31 2.72
CA ARG A 68 -3.86 -5.37 2.02
C ARG A 68 -3.23 -4.80 0.77
N LYS A 69 -1.96 -5.14 0.58
CA LYS A 69 -1.21 -4.87 -0.62
C LYS A 69 -0.82 -6.17 -1.29
N GLU A 70 -1.00 -6.23 -2.60
CA GLU A 70 -0.55 -7.33 -3.43
C GLU A 70 0.35 -6.77 -4.52
N GLU A 71 1.53 -7.35 -4.68
CA GLU A 71 2.55 -6.90 -5.64
C GLU A 71 2.99 -8.06 -6.51
N LYS A 72 3.21 -7.79 -7.80
CA LYS A 72 3.89 -8.73 -8.69
C LYS A 72 5.37 -8.81 -8.32
N MET A 73 5.85 -10.04 -8.19
CA MET A 73 7.27 -10.31 -7.94
C MET A 73 8.04 -10.28 -9.26
N LEU A 74 8.32 -9.07 -9.72
CA LEU A 74 9.06 -8.82 -10.96
C LEU A 74 10.20 -7.84 -10.66
N PRO A 75 11.38 -8.35 -10.21
CA PRO A 75 12.52 -7.52 -9.90
C PRO A 75 12.97 -6.67 -11.08
N ALA A 76 13.38 -5.44 -10.82
CA ALA A 76 13.88 -4.53 -11.86
C ALA A 76 15.08 -5.10 -12.61
N SER A 77 15.92 -5.90 -11.95
CA SER A 77 17.06 -6.61 -12.58
C SER A 77 16.59 -7.58 -13.68
N VAL A 78 15.53 -8.36 -13.41
CA VAL A 78 14.98 -9.30 -14.42
C VAL A 78 14.46 -8.55 -15.64
N ILE A 79 13.75 -7.44 -15.43
CA ILE A 79 13.28 -6.59 -16.54
C ILE A 79 14.45 -6.05 -17.32
N LYS A 80 15.47 -5.53 -16.63
CA LYS A 80 16.67 -4.94 -17.24
C LYS A 80 17.45 -5.96 -18.06
N ASP A 81 17.69 -7.16 -17.51
CA ASP A 81 18.44 -8.21 -18.19
C ASP A 81 17.67 -8.71 -19.42
N THR A 82 16.39 -8.98 -19.28
CA THR A 82 15.53 -9.39 -20.41
C THR A 82 15.48 -8.32 -21.51
N LEU A 83 15.41 -7.05 -21.11
CA LEU A 83 15.43 -5.93 -22.03
C LEU A 83 16.75 -5.83 -22.78
N GLN A 84 17.88 -5.99 -22.09
CA GLN A 84 19.21 -5.93 -22.69
C GLN A 84 19.40 -7.06 -23.72
N ASP A 85 19.01 -8.29 -23.37
CA ASP A 85 19.07 -9.43 -24.28
C ASP A 85 18.26 -9.17 -25.56
N LYS A 86 17.07 -8.60 -25.42
CA LYS A 86 16.21 -8.24 -26.58
C LYS A 86 16.79 -7.10 -27.41
N ILE A 87 17.40 -6.11 -26.79
CA ILE A 87 18.07 -5.00 -27.48
C ILE A 87 19.24 -5.55 -28.30
N ASP A 88 20.07 -6.38 -27.70
CA ASP A 88 21.25 -6.96 -28.36
C ASP A 88 20.84 -7.83 -29.56
N GLU A 89 19.80 -8.64 -29.41
CA GLU A 89 19.23 -9.46 -30.47
C GLU A 89 18.72 -8.61 -31.64
N MET A 90 17.97 -7.53 -31.34
CA MET A 90 17.41 -6.65 -32.37
C MET A 90 18.47 -5.80 -33.06
N GLU A 91 19.45 -5.28 -32.31
CA GLU A 91 20.57 -4.51 -32.88
C GLU A 91 21.42 -5.37 -33.80
N ALA A 92 21.68 -6.63 -33.43
CA ALA A 92 22.37 -7.59 -34.27
C ALA A 92 21.60 -7.91 -35.56
N ALA A 93 20.30 -8.09 -35.45
CA ALA A 93 19.44 -8.36 -36.62
C ALA A 93 19.31 -7.17 -37.60
N GLN A 94 19.25 -5.94 -37.05
CA GLN A 94 19.09 -4.71 -37.83
C GLN A 94 20.40 -4.05 -38.28
N GLY A 95 21.51 -4.44 -37.66
CA GLY A 95 22.84 -3.86 -37.95
C GLY A 95 22.99 -2.39 -37.51
N ARG A 96 22.14 -1.93 -36.57
CA ARG A 96 22.16 -0.56 -36.06
C ARG A 96 21.74 -0.53 -34.56
N ALA A 97 22.15 0.53 -33.87
CA ALA A 97 21.68 0.79 -32.51
C ALA A 97 20.21 1.20 -32.48
N LEU A 98 19.48 0.72 -31.48
CA LEU A 98 18.09 1.11 -31.23
C LEU A 98 18.00 2.51 -30.65
N LYS A 99 16.99 3.27 -31.09
CA LYS A 99 16.66 4.59 -30.54
C LYS A 99 15.96 4.46 -29.19
N LYS A 100 15.99 5.53 -28.39
CA LYS A 100 15.36 5.57 -27.06
C LYS A 100 13.90 5.14 -27.09
N LYS A 101 13.10 5.64 -28.04
CA LYS A 101 11.69 5.28 -28.20
C LYS A 101 11.48 3.79 -28.50
N GLU A 102 12.36 3.20 -29.30
CA GLU A 102 12.31 1.76 -29.60
C GLU A 102 12.63 0.92 -28.37
N LYS A 103 13.59 1.35 -27.52
CA LYS A 103 13.90 0.70 -26.25
C LYS A 103 12.76 0.80 -25.25
N GLU A 104 12.08 1.95 -25.18
CA GLU A 104 10.89 2.16 -24.32
C GLU A 104 9.73 1.26 -24.74
N ALA A 105 9.43 1.18 -26.03
CA ALA A 105 8.40 0.30 -26.59
C ALA A 105 8.71 -1.18 -26.32
N LEU A 106 9.96 -1.57 -26.45
CA LEU A 106 10.42 -2.93 -26.16
C LEU A 106 10.30 -3.27 -24.66
N LYS A 107 10.58 -2.33 -23.79
CA LYS A 107 10.38 -2.48 -22.35
C LYS A 107 8.90 -2.70 -21.99
N GLU A 108 8.00 -1.93 -22.58
CA GLU A 108 6.56 -2.09 -22.40
C GLU A 108 6.08 -3.47 -22.88
N GLU A 109 6.56 -3.94 -24.01
CA GLU A 109 6.25 -5.28 -24.52
C GLU A 109 6.74 -6.39 -23.57
N ILE A 110 7.95 -6.26 -23.03
CA ILE A 110 8.50 -7.20 -22.05
C ILE A 110 7.66 -7.22 -20.78
N LEU A 111 7.27 -6.06 -20.24
CA LEU A 111 6.40 -5.96 -19.08
C LEU A 111 5.05 -6.61 -19.35
N HIS A 112 4.45 -6.36 -20.49
CA HIS A 112 3.17 -6.96 -20.90
C HIS A 112 3.23 -8.49 -20.93
N THR A 113 4.38 -9.04 -21.33
CA THR A 113 4.61 -10.49 -21.42
C THR A 113 4.91 -11.11 -20.05
N LEU A 114 5.67 -10.43 -19.19
CA LEU A 114 6.15 -10.97 -17.91
C LEU A 114 5.13 -10.83 -16.80
N LEU A 115 4.36 -9.74 -16.77
CA LEU A 115 3.40 -9.48 -15.67
C LEU A 115 2.38 -10.59 -15.45
N PRO A 116 1.74 -11.19 -16.48
CA PRO A 116 0.79 -12.27 -16.25
C PRO A 116 1.41 -13.53 -15.65
N ARG A 117 2.71 -13.72 -15.83
CA ARG A 117 3.47 -14.89 -15.36
C ARG A 117 4.13 -14.70 -14.01
N ALA A 118 4.20 -13.46 -13.53
CA ALA A 118 4.86 -13.16 -12.27
C ALA A 118 4.02 -13.65 -11.08
N PHE A 119 4.70 -14.22 -10.09
CA PHE A 119 4.08 -14.52 -8.80
C PHE A 119 3.67 -13.25 -8.09
N THR A 120 2.69 -13.35 -7.21
CA THR A 120 2.26 -12.25 -6.35
C THR A 120 2.71 -12.47 -4.92
N ARG A 121 3.04 -11.38 -4.24
CA ARG A 121 3.29 -11.34 -2.81
C ARG A 121 2.28 -10.42 -2.15
N SER A 122 1.61 -10.91 -1.12
CA SER A 122 0.64 -10.14 -0.35
C SER A 122 1.20 -9.77 1.02
N SER A 123 0.85 -8.59 1.50
CA SER A 123 1.10 -8.15 2.86
C SER A 123 -0.12 -7.43 3.42
N GLN A 124 -0.33 -7.55 4.73
CA GLN A 124 -1.40 -6.86 5.45
C GLN A 124 -0.81 -5.89 6.45
N THR A 125 -1.45 -4.74 6.60
CA THR A 125 -1.06 -3.72 7.58
C THR A 125 -2.30 -3.37 8.39
N PHE A 126 -2.21 -3.57 9.70
CA PHE A 126 -3.27 -3.21 10.63
C PHE A 126 -3.13 -1.78 11.11
N LEU A 127 -4.25 -1.15 11.34
CA LEU A 127 -4.35 0.21 11.77
C LEU A 127 -5.39 0.28 12.88
N TRP A 128 -5.02 0.90 14.00
CA TRP A 128 -5.86 1.06 15.17
C TRP A 128 -6.06 2.52 15.49
N ILE A 129 -7.31 2.93 15.58
CA ILE A 129 -7.72 4.31 15.90
C ILE A 129 -8.38 4.34 17.26
N ASN A 130 -7.88 5.20 18.13
CA ASN A 130 -8.51 5.54 19.38
C ASN A 130 -8.98 7.01 19.34
N PRO A 131 -10.27 7.25 19.02
CA PRO A 131 -10.79 8.61 18.89
C PRO A 131 -10.82 9.38 20.23
N THR A 132 -11.01 8.66 21.33
CA THR A 132 -11.10 9.27 22.67
C THR A 132 -9.74 9.79 23.13
N GLU A 133 -8.71 8.95 23.02
CA GLU A 133 -7.33 9.29 23.40
C GLU A 133 -6.58 10.04 22.27
N LYS A 134 -7.23 10.24 21.11
CA LYS A 134 -6.74 11.01 19.97
C LYS A 134 -5.42 10.51 19.39
N TYR A 135 -5.26 9.20 19.28
CA TYR A 135 -4.12 8.61 18.60
C TYR A 135 -4.51 7.54 17.60
N LEU A 136 -3.58 7.26 16.71
CA LEU A 136 -3.68 6.26 15.68
C LEU A 136 -2.35 5.49 15.63
N VAL A 137 -2.45 4.17 15.55
CA VAL A 137 -1.29 3.27 15.52
C VAL A 137 -1.33 2.45 14.23
N VAL A 138 -0.22 2.42 13.51
CA VAL A 138 -0.03 1.56 12.33
C VAL A 138 1.00 0.50 12.67
N ASP A 139 0.65 -0.77 12.44
CA ASP A 139 1.61 -1.88 12.55
C ASP A 139 2.45 -1.99 11.28
N ALA A 140 3.47 -1.17 11.18
CA ALA A 140 4.34 -1.10 10.01
C ALA A 140 5.81 -0.99 10.42
N GLY A 141 6.67 -1.76 9.75
CA GLY A 141 8.10 -1.78 10.01
C GLY A 141 8.87 -0.55 9.50
N SER A 142 8.22 0.34 8.77
CA SER A 142 8.81 1.60 8.28
C SER A 142 7.80 2.72 8.21
N ALA A 143 8.26 3.96 8.31
CA ALA A 143 7.45 5.15 8.16
C ALA A 143 6.79 5.21 6.77
N LYS A 144 7.50 4.81 5.72
CA LYS A 144 6.96 4.77 4.35
C LYS A 144 5.74 3.85 4.24
N LYS A 145 5.82 2.66 4.80
CA LYS A 145 4.71 1.70 4.79
C LYS A 145 3.51 2.23 5.58
N ALA A 146 3.75 2.89 6.69
CA ALA A 146 2.70 3.57 7.46
C ALA A 146 2.08 4.72 6.67
N ASP A 147 2.88 5.55 6.01
CA ASP A 147 2.41 6.67 5.18
C ASP A 147 1.54 6.20 4.01
N ASP A 148 1.87 5.07 3.40
CA ASP A 148 1.07 4.48 2.32
C ASP A 148 -0.35 4.12 2.82
N VAL A 149 -0.47 3.52 4.00
CA VAL A 149 -1.76 3.18 4.62
C VAL A 149 -2.53 4.44 5.03
N LEU A 150 -1.86 5.43 5.62
CA LEU A 150 -2.48 6.70 5.98
C LEU A 150 -2.96 7.47 4.75
N SER A 151 -2.23 7.42 3.65
CA SER A 151 -2.64 8.00 2.37
C SER A 151 -3.88 7.32 1.81
N LEU A 152 -3.98 6.00 1.92
CA LEU A 152 -5.18 5.26 1.53
C LEU A 152 -6.39 5.67 2.38
N LEU A 153 -6.22 5.78 3.69
CA LEU A 153 -7.27 6.23 4.60
C LEU A 153 -7.70 7.67 4.28
N ARG A 154 -6.75 8.56 4.02
CA ARG A 154 -7.03 9.96 3.65
C ARG A 154 -7.83 10.07 2.36
N LYS A 155 -7.58 9.22 1.38
CA LYS A 155 -8.39 9.15 0.15
C LYS A 155 -9.85 8.81 0.42
N CYS A 156 -10.11 7.96 1.43
CA CYS A 156 -11.46 7.58 1.81
C CYS A 156 -12.17 8.67 2.63
N THR A 157 -11.47 9.29 3.57
CA THR A 157 -12.03 10.26 4.52
C THR A 157 -12.01 11.70 4.03
N GLY A 158 -11.26 11.98 2.96
CA GLY A 158 -11.04 13.34 2.43
C GLY A 158 -10.00 14.16 3.22
N SER A 159 -9.93 13.98 4.52
CA SER A 159 -8.89 14.57 5.38
C SER A 159 -8.54 13.64 6.53
N LEU A 160 -7.29 13.64 6.91
CA LEU A 160 -6.80 12.86 8.06
C LEU A 160 -5.80 13.73 8.83
N PRO A 161 -6.24 14.45 9.87
CA PRO A 161 -5.41 15.40 10.60
C PRO A 161 -4.56 14.69 11.64
N VAL A 162 -3.54 13.98 11.18
CA VAL A 162 -2.58 13.27 12.04
C VAL A 162 -1.15 13.76 11.79
N VAL A 163 -0.36 13.73 12.85
CA VAL A 163 1.08 14.00 12.82
C VAL A 163 1.81 12.88 13.57
N PRO A 164 3.07 12.57 13.22
CA PRO A 164 3.85 11.61 14.00
C PRO A 164 3.89 11.99 15.47
N PHE A 165 3.75 11.00 16.34
CA PHE A 165 3.86 11.20 17.76
C PHE A 165 5.33 11.41 18.13
N ALA A 166 5.70 12.65 18.47
CA ALA A 166 7.01 12.95 18.99
C ALA A 166 6.95 12.95 20.53
N LEU A 167 7.82 12.18 21.15
CA LEU A 167 8.10 12.35 22.57
C LEU A 167 8.70 13.76 22.74
N GLN A 168 8.02 14.63 23.45
CA GLN A 168 8.62 15.87 23.87
C GLN A 168 9.76 15.52 24.82
N ASN A 169 10.99 15.88 24.46
CA ASN A 169 12.07 15.83 25.42
C ASN A 169 11.65 16.67 26.63
N PRO A 170 11.79 16.17 27.87
CA PRO A 170 11.57 17.00 29.02
C PRO A 170 12.47 18.23 28.90
N PRO A 171 12.01 19.41 29.32
CA PRO A 171 12.86 20.60 29.29
C PRO A 171 14.16 20.29 30.02
N GLU A 172 15.27 20.57 29.38
CA GLU A 172 16.57 20.47 30.04
C GLU A 172 16.54 21.35 31.28
N ILE A 173 16.76 20.71 32.47
CA ILE A 173 16.81 21.37 33.77
C ILE A 173 18.19 22.03 33.92
#